data_f54dfd7ea4929288cf08102635922726
#
_entry.id   f54dfd7ea4929288cf08102635922726
#
_cell.length_a   1.000
_cell.length_b   1.000
_cell.length_c   1.000
_cell.angle_alpha   90.00
_cell.angle_beta   90.00
_cell.angle_gamma   90.00
#
_symmetry.space_group_name_H-M   'P 1'
#
loop_
_entity.id
_entity.type
_entity.pdbx_description
1 polymer ?
#
loop_
_entity_poly.entity_id
_entity_poly.type
_entity_poly.pdbx_seq_one_letter_code
_entity_poly.pdbx_strand_id
1 'polypeptide(L)'
;VTALVTPPNRRTVGFSPSQPLAFSHRQHAGDMHIACQYCHIGTGKTRHAGIPASSTCMNCHRLAAVDSLGVAHLRQLYEQRQPVSWKRIYRLPDYAYFAHDAHVSSGIDCESCHGEVAEMEVVRQVHPLSMGSCLDCHRHVQEKVAGLSPGLIGSDNCSACHR
;
A
#
# COMPACT_ATOMS: atom_id res chain seq x y z
N VAL A 1 -35.51 -2.42 17.79
CA VAL A 1 -34.29 -1.59 17.65
C VAL A 1 -33.33 -2.39 16.79
N THR A 2 -33.32 -2.12 15.46
CA THR A 2 -32.40 -2.72 14.50
C THR A 2 -31.05 -2.03 14.69
N ALA A 3 -30.07 -2.71 15.30
CA ALA A 3 -28.70 -2.25 15.31
C ALA A 3 -28.22 -2.22 13.84
N LEU A 4 -28.02 -1.03 13.29
CA LEU A 4 -27.29 -0.84 12.05
C LEU A 4 -25.85 -1.34 12.30
N VAL A 5 -25.57 -2.58 11.91
CA VAL A 5 -24.20 -3.09 11.85
C VAL A 5 -23.52 -2.35 10.68
N THR A 6 -22.95 -1.21 10.99
CA THR A 6 -22.04 -0.55 10.06
C THR A 6 -20.89 -1.52 9.79
N PRO A 7 -20.63 -1.90 8.52
CA PRO A 7 -19.48 -2.74 8.21
C PRO A 7 -18.22 -2.07 8.77
N PRO A 8 -17.22 -2.85 9.26
CA PRO A 8 -16.01 -2.28 9.80
C PRO A 8 -15.44 -1.27 8.82
N ASN A 9 -15.29 -0.05 9.29
CA ASN A 9 -14.94 1.09 8.46
C ASN A 9 -13.57 0.81 7.82
N ARG A 10 -13.52 0.57 6.52
CA ARG A 10 -12.29 0.27 5.74
C ARG A 10 -11.24 1.40 5.79
N ARG A 11 -11.47 2.42 6.60
CA ARG A 11 -10.61 3.58 6.84
C ARG A 11 -10.06 3.62 8.25
N THR A 12 -10.21 2.54 9.01
CA THR A 12 -9.81 2.48 10.41
C THR A 12 -8.40 1.94 10.53
N VAL A 13 -7.58 2.58 11.34
CA VAL A 13 -6.29 2.04 11.78
C VAL A 13 -6.50 0.63 12.34
N GLY A 14 -5.62 -0.30 12.00
CA GLY A 14 -5.74 -1.71 12.34
C GLY A 14 -6.54 -2.55 11.33
N PHE A 15 -7.18 -1.94 10.32
CA PHE A 15 -7.89 -2.72 9.30
C PHE A 15 -6.94 -3.66 8.56
N SER A 16 -7.17 -4.97 8.67
CA SER A 16 -6.35 -6.03 8.09
C SER A 16 -7.25 -7.19 7.65
N PRO A 17 -7.88 -7.09 6.48
CA PRO A 17 -8.77 -8.13 5.98
C PRO A 17 -7.98 -9.37 5.54
N SER A 18 -8.57 -10.56 5.70
CA SER A 18 -8.00 -11.78 5.11
C SER A 18 -7.88 -11.64 3.60
N GLN A 19 -6.74 -12.03 3.05
CA GLN A 19 -6.43 -11.96 1.63
C GLN A 19 -6.67 -13.31 0.93
N PRO A 20 -6.89 -13.33 -0.39
CA PRO A 20 -7.10 -14.56 -1.14
C PRO A 20 -5.87 -15.48 -1.17
N LEU A 21 -4.68 -14.91 -1.03
CA LEU A 21 -3.41 -15.63 -0.88
C LEU A 21 -2.71 -15.16 0.39
N ALA A 22 -2.09 -16.07 1.12
CA ALA A 22 -1.27 -15.78 2.29
C ALA A 22 0.08 -15.21 1.83
N PHE A 23 0.12 -13.92 1.50
CA PHE A 23 1.34 -13.23 1.09
C PHE A 23 1.97 -12.51 2.30
N SER A 24 3.23 -12.82 2.59
CA SER A 24 4.01 -12.20 3.66
C SER A 24 4.93 -11.12 3.09
N HIS A 25 4.71 -9.87 3.48
CA HIS A 25 5.66 -8.79 3.19
C HIS A 25 6.94 -8.96 3.99
N ARG A 26 6.87 -9.49 5.23
CA ARG A 26 8.04 -9.78 6.03
C ARG A 26 9.00 -10.70 5.30
N GLN A 27 8.51 -11.78 4.72
CA GLN A 27 9.34 -12.72 3.98
C GLN A 27 9.97 -12.08 2.74
N HIS A 28 9.19 -11.32 1.95
CA HIS A 28 9.66 -10.77 0.67
C HIS A 28 10.47 -9.48 0.84
N ALA A 29 9.94 -8.49 1.55
CA ALA A 29 10.59 -7.20 1.73
C ALA A 29 11.56 -7.18 2.93
N GLY A 30 11.23 -7.89 4.02
CA GLY A 30 12.09 -7.99 5.20
C GLY A 30 13.24 -8.97 4.97
N ASP A 31 12.95 -10.26 4.98
CA ASP A 31 13.99 -11.30 5.00
C ASP A 31 14.77 -11.37 3.67
N MET A 32 14.07 -11.21 2.53
CA MET A 32 14.67 -11.29 1.19
C MET A 32 15.11 -9.93 0.62
N HIS A 33 14.81 -8.83 1.30
CA HIS A 33 15.17 -7.46 0.91
C HIS A 33 14.73 -7.07 -0.52
N ILE A 34 13.60 -7.59 -0.97
CA ILE A 34 13.03 -7.21 -2.27
C ILE A 34 12.47 -5.79 -2.14
N ALA A 35 12.97 -4.87 -2.97
CA ALA A 35 12.54 -3.48 -2.95
C ALA A 35 11.03 -3.33 -3.22
N CYS A 36 10.37 -2.43 -2.49
CA CYS A 36 8.94 -2.16 -2.61
C CYS A 36 8.53 -1.89 -4.07
N GLN A 37 9.34 -1.11 -4.79
CA GLN A 37 9.09 -0.71 -6.18
C GLN A 37 9.24 -1.86 -7.19
N TYR A 38 9.85 -2.99 -6.82
CA TYR A 38 9.87 -4.17 -7.69
C TYR A 38 8.45 -4.70 -7.95
N CYS A 39 7.62 -4.66 -6.92
CA CYS A 39 6.23 -5.11 -6.98
C CYS A 39 5.26 -3.93 -7.22
N HIS A 40 5.47 -2.81 -6.56
CA HIS A 40 4.63 -1.61 -6.65
C HIS A 40 5.22 -0.60 -7.62
N ILE A 41 5.26 -0.97 -8.91
CA ILE A 41 5.96 -0.24 -10.00
C ILE A 41 5.39 1.15 -10.28
N GLY A 42 4.18 1.44 -9.83
CA GLY A 42 3.49 2.72 -10.06
C GLY A 42 3.87 3.82 -9.06
N THR A 43 4.51 3.49 -7.93
CA THR A 43 4.71 4.43 -6.80
C THR A 43 5.41 5.73 -7.18
N GLY A 44 6.48 5.66 -7.96
CA GLY A 44 7.24 6.84 -8.39
C GLY A 44 6.86 7.37 -9.79
N LYS A 45 5.79 6.87 -10.40
CA LYS A 45 5.44 7.18 -11.80
C LYS A 45 4.00 7.63 -12.00
N THR A 46 3.11 7.23 -11.12
CA THR A 46 1.68 7.51 -11.23
C THR A 46 1.06 7.76 -9.87
N ARG A 47 -0.17 8.28 -9.88
CA ARG A 47 -0.93 8.47 -8.63
C ARG A 47 -1.23 7.17 -7.88
N HIS A 48 -1.16 6.02 -8.54
CA HIS A 48 -1.46 4.72 -7.95
C HIS A 48 -0.20 3.87 -7.87
N ALA A 49 0.10 3.35 -6.69
CA ALA A 49 1.21 2.42 -6.49
C ALA A 49 1.07 1.15 -7.34
N GLY A 50 -0.17 0.72 -7.55
CA GLY A 50 -0.49 -0.53 -8.21
C GLY A 50 -0.30 -1.75 -7.31
N ILE A 51 -0.96 -2.83 -7.71
CA ILE A 51 -0.73 -4.18 -7.17
C ILE A 51 -0.06 -4.97 -8.28
N PRO A 52 1.01 -5.73 -7.97
CA PRO A 52 1.74 -6.45 -9.00
C PRO A 52 0.85 -7.45 -9.73
N ALA A 53 1.02 -7.58 -11.03
CA ALA A 53 0.40 -8.65 -11.79
C ALA A 53 0.96 -10.02 -11.34
N SER A 54 0.17 -11.09 -11.48
CA SER A 54 0.63 -12.45 -11.14
C SER A 54 1.91 -12.86 -11.87
N SER A 55 2.16 -12.31 -13.07
CA SER A 55 3.41 -12.50 -13.81
C SER A 55 4.66 -12.05 -13.05
N THR A 56 4.56 -10.97 -12.24
CA THR A 56 5.67 -10.52 -11.41
C THR A 56 6.03 -11.57 -10.36
N CYS A 57 5.02 -12.16 -9.73
CA CYS A 57 5.21 -13.26 -8.78
C CYS A 57 5.88 -14.47 -9.45
N MET A 58 5.45 -14.78 -10.68
CA MET A 58 5.95 -15.92 -11.45
C MET A 58 7.38 -15.76 -11.97
N ASN A 59 8.02 -14.58 -11.82
CA ASN A 59 9.45 -14.44 -12.10
C ASN A 59 10.29 -15.36 -11.20
N CYS A 60 9.85 -15.57 -9.95
CA CYS A 60 10.52 -16.45 -8.98
C CYS A 60 9.73 -17.76 -8.74
N HIS A 61 8.40 -17.66 -8.58
CA HIS A 61 7.56 -18.80 -8.18
C HIS A 61 7.32 -19.87 -9.25
N ARG A 62 7.95 -19.74 -10.40
CA ARG A 62 8.10 -20.87 -11.33
C ARG A 62 9.01 -21.96 -10.77
N LEU A 63 10.00 -21.56 -9.96
CA LEU A 63 11.03 -22.45 -9.40
C LEU A 63 11.08 -22.42 -7.88
N ALA A 64 10.71 -21.30 -7.26
CA ALA A 64 10.76 -21.11 -5.82
C ALA A 64 9.45 -21.45 -5.14
N ALA A 65 9.51 -22.12 -3.98
CA ALA A 65 8.38 -22.50 -3.12
C ALA A 65 7.27 -23.27 -3.86
N VAL A 66 7.65 -24.10 -4.81
CA VAL A 66 6.71 -24.81 -5.71
C VAL A 66 5.77 -25.76 -4.97
N ASP A 67 6.17 -26.26 -3.80
CA ASP A 67 5.39 -27.16 -2.95
C ASP A 67 4.41 -26.42 -2.02
N SER A 68 4.45 -25.07 -2.01
CA SER A 68 3.52 -24.28 -1.22
C SER A 68 2.12 -24.27 -1.84
N LEU A 69 1.10 -24.55 -1.03
CA LEU A 69 -0.31 -24.47 -1.47
C LEU A 69 -0.70 -23.08 -1.99
N GLY A 70 -0.16 -22.02 -1.39
CA GLY A 70 -0.37 -20.63 -1.84
C GLY A 70 0.22 -20.40 -3.22
N VAL A 71 1.44 -20.90 -3.46
CA VAL A 71 2.10 -20.80 -4.78
C VAL A 71 1.41 -21.67 -5.82
N ALA A 72 0.94 -22.86 -5.45
CA ALA A 72 0.15 -23.69 -6.35
C ALA A 72 -1.14 -23.00 -6.81
N HIS A 73 -1.86 -22.35 -5.86
CA HIS A 73 -3.05 -21.55 -6.18
C HIS A 73 -2.72 -20.33 -7.04
N LEU A 74 -1.63 -19.59 -6.72
CA LEU A 74 -1.16 -18.48 -7.55
C LEU A 74 -0.86 -18.93 -8.99
N ARG A 75 -0.20 -20.07 -9.16
CA ARG A 75 0.12 -20.63 -10.46
C ARG A 75 -1.14 -20.99 -11.25
N GLN A 76 -2.11 -21.62 -10.60
CA GLN A 76 -3.41 -21.93 -11.20
C GLN A 76 -4.09 -20.65 -11.73
N LEU A 77 -4.17 -19.60 -10.91
CA LEU A 77 -4.74 -18.31 -11.34
C LEU A 77 -3.97 -17.72 -12.52
N TYR A 78 -2.65 -17.77 -12.48
CA TYR A 78 -1.80 -17.27 -13.57
C TYR A 78 -2.05 -18.02 -14.89
N GLU A 79 -2.10 -19.35 -14.87
CA GLU A 79 -2.36 -20.20 -16.05
C GLU A 79 -3.76 -19.95 -16.63
N GLN A 80 -4.74 -19.74 -15.76
CA GLN A 80 -6.12 -19.41 -16.14
C GLN A 80 -6.29 -17.93 -16.55
N ARG A 81 -5.21 -17.11 -16.52
CA ARG A 81 -5.24 -15.66 -16.77
C ARG A 81 -6.22 -14.92 -15.86
N GLN A 82 -6.42 -15.41 -14.65
CA GLN A 82 -7.26 -14.78 -13.65
C GLN A 82 -6.43 -13.91 -12.73
N PRO A 83 -6.88 -12.68 -12.42
CA PRO A 83 -6.22 -11.82 -11.46
C PRO A 83 -6.45 -12.35 -10.04
N VAL A 84 -5.47 -12.15 -9.17
CA VAL A 84 -5.66 -12.33 -7.73
C VAL A 84 -6.55 -11.20 -7.21
N SER A 85 -7.69 -11.54 -6.64
CA SER A 85 -8.70 -10.56 -6.14
C SER A 85 -8.30 -10.01 -4.77
N TRP A 86 -7.19 -9.28 -4.72
CA TRP A 86 -6.69 -8.66 -3.50
C TRP A 86 -7.70 -7.70 -2.88
N LYS A 87 -7.83 -7.74 -1.57
CA LYS A 87 -8.63 -6.77 -0.83
C LYS A 87 -7.79 -5.55 -0.51
N ARG A 88 -8.26 -4.38 -0.97
CA ARG A 88 -7.58 -3.11 -0.73
C ARG A 88 -7.66 -2.74 0.75
N ILE A 89 -6.50 -2.43 1.35
CA ILE A 89 -6.35 -2.02 2.74
C ILE A 89 -6.50 -0.50 2.88
N TYR A 90 -5.78 0.25 2.07
CA TYR A 90 -5.85 1.71 2.05
C TYR A 90 -6.82 2.19 0.97
N ARG A 91 -7.84 2.93 1.37
CA ARG A 91 -8.83 3.49 0.45
C ARG A 91 -9.22 4.90 0.85
N LEU A 92 -8.95 5.84 -0.03
CA LEU A 92 -9.49 7.20 0.06
C LEU A 92 -10.92 7.27 -0.51
N PRO A 93 -11.73 8.26 -0.09
CA PRO A 93 -12.96 8.60 -0.79
C PRO A 93 -12.68 9.00 -2.23
N ASP A 94 -13.66 8.81 -3.12
CA ASP A 94 -13.49 9.08 -4.54
C ASP A 94 -13.30 10.59 -4.84
N TYR A 95 -13.76 11.46 -3.92
CA TYR A 95 -13.56 12.92 -3.97
C TYR A 95 -12.23 13.40 -3.41
N ALA A 96 -11.38 12.49 -2.90
CA ALA A 96 -10.05 12.81 -2.40
C ALA A 96 -8.96 12.27 -3.35
N TYR A 97 -8.22 13.19 -3.94
CA TYR A 97 -7.13 12.88 -4.84
C TYR A 97 -5.82 12.73 -4.05
N PHE A 98 -5.11 11.64 -4.27
CA PHE A 98 -3.78 11.40 -3.74
C PHE A 98 -2.87 10.91 -4.86
N ALA A 99 -1.66 11.45 -4.93
CA ALA A 99 -0.66 11.10 -5.92
C ALA A 99 0.57 10.48 -5.24
N HIS A 100 0.77 9.17 -5.39
CA HIS A 100 1.96 8.49 -4.85
C HIS A 100 3.24 9.06 -5.45
N ASP A 101 3.26 9.29 -6.76
CA ASP A 101 4.41 9.83 -7.49
C ASP A 101 4.91 11.15 -6.91
N ALA A 102 4.01 12.07 -6.57
CA ALA A 102 4.37 13.34 -5.95
C ALA A 102 5.07 13.16 -4.59
N HIS A 103 4.55 12.26 -3.75
CA HIS A 103 5.10 12.01 -2.40
C HIS A 103 6.44 11.26 -2.47
N VAL A 104 6.51 10.20 -3.27
CA VAL A 104 7.75 9.40 -3.43
C VAL A 104 8.86 10.19 -4.10
N SER A 105 8.53 11.00 -5.12
CA SER A 105 9.52 11.87 -5.78
C SER A 105 10.02 13.00 -4.88
N SER A 106 9.25 13.36 -3.85
CA SER A 106 9.68 14.30 -2.82
C SER A 106 10.60 13.68 -1.76
N GLY A 107 10.92 12.39 -1.86
CA GLY A 107 11.81 11.69 -0.94
C GLY A 107 11.11 11.15 0.32
N ILE A 108 9.78 11.08 0.32
CA ILE A 108 9.04 10.50 1.45
C ILE A 108 9.09 8.98 1.37
N ASP A 109 9.58 8.34 2.43
CA ASP A 109 9.68 6.90 2.51
C ASP A 109 8.31 6.22 2.62
N CYS A 110 8.22 4.99 2.12
CA CYS A 110 7.02 4.18 2.15
C CYS A 110 6.50 3.98 3.57
N GLU A 111 7.40 3.76 4.51
CA GLU A 111 7.13 3.47 5.92
C GLU A 111 6.53 4.66 6.66
N SER A 112 6.82 5.89 6.25
CA SER A 112 6.22 7.11 6.81
C SER A 112 4.68 7.08 6.77
N CYS A 113 4.09 6.37 5.79
CA CYS A 113 2.64 6.25 5.63
C CYS A 113 2.13 4.83 5.89
N HIS A 114 2.91 3.81 5.52
CA HIS A 114 2.49 2.42 5.58
C HIS A 114 3.00 1.67 6.82
N GLY A 115 3.90 2.29 7.61
CA GLY A 115 4.58 1.68 8.75
C GLY A 115 5.57 0.60 8.31
N GLU A 116 6.07 -0.16 9.26
CA GLU A 116 7.09 -1.20 9.06
C GLU A 116 6.51 -2.40 8.29
N VAL A 117 6.16 -2.19 7.01
CA VAL A 117 5.55 -3.23 6.15
C VAL A 117 6.49 -4.42 5.99
N ALA A 118 7.80 -4.19 5.99
CA ALA A 118 8.82 -5.22 5.93
C ALA A 118 8.80 -6.17 7.14
N GLU A 119 8.11 -5.82 8.22
CA GLU A 119 7.92 -6.68 9.40
C GLU A 119 6.53 -7.35 9.42
N MET A 120 5.65 -7.04 8.45
CA MET A 120 4.27 -7.50 8.48
C MET A 120 4.08 -8.82 7.72
N GLU A 121 3.58 -9.84 8.43
CA GLU A 121 3.05 -11.05 7.79
C GLU A 121 1.76 -10.75 7.03
N VAL A 122 0.87 -10.00 7.66
CA VAL A 122 -0.37 -9.53 7.05
C VAL A 122 -0.41 -8.01 7.16
N VAL A 123 -0.48 -7.34 6.03
CA VAL A 123 -0.52 -5.87 6.00
C VAL A 123 -1.78 -5.35 6.66
N ARG A 124 -1.61 -4.32 7.48
CA ARG A 124 -2.69 -3.58 8.14
C ARG A 124 -2.56 -2.09 7.88
N GLN A 125 -3.65 -1.39 7.92
CA GLN A 125 -3.63 0.07 7.90
C GLN A 125 -3.07 0.60 9.22
N VAL A 126 -1.99 1.39 9.18
CA VAL A 126 -1.33 1.93 10.37
C VAL A 126 -1.62 3.41 10.58
N HIS A 127 -1.85 4.17 9.52
CA HIS A 127 -2.18 5.59 9.59
C HIS A 127 -3.63 5.88 9.20
N PRO A 128 -4.30 6.81 9.86
CA PRO A 128 -5.61 7.24 9.46
C PRO A 128 -5.55 7.99 8.13
N LEU A 129 -6.51 7.70 7.24
CA LEU A 129 -6.67 8.41 5.97
C LEU A 129 -7.71 9.53 6.12
N SER A 130 -7.52 10.40 7.10
CA SER A 130 -8.37 11.56 7.33
C SER A 130 -7.75 12.82 6.73
N MET A 131 -8.60 13.81 6.40
CA MET A 131 -8.12 15.12 5.97
C MET A 131 -7.19 15.75 7.03
N GLY A 132 -7.52 15.57 8.31
CA GLY A 132 -6.69 16.09 9.41
C GLY A 132 -5.29 15.49 9.43
N SER A 133 -5.13 14.18 9.19
CA SER A 133 -3.81 13.55 9.16
C SER A 133 -2.97 14.00 7.95
N CYS A 134 -3.61 14.22 6.80
CA CYS A 134 -2.93 14.75 5.63
C CYS A 134 -2.44 16.19 5.86
N LEU A 135 -3.31 17.05 6.36
CA LEU A 135 -2.97 18.47 6.66
C LEU A 135 -1.93 18.61 7.77
N ASP A 136 -2.00 17.75 8.78
CA ASP A 136 -1.02 17.74 9.86
C ASP A 136 0.38 17.39 9.33
N CYS A 137 0.50 16.41 8.45
CA CYS A 137 1.76 16.11 7.78
C CYS A 137 2.21 17.26 6.87
N HIS A 138 1.33 17.78 6.01
CA HIS A 138 1.65 18.85 5.08
C HIS A 138 2.16 20.12 5.75
N ARG A 139 1.65 20.45 6.93
CA ARG A 139 2.07 21.65 7.70
C ARG A 139 3.36 21.43 8.49
N HIS A 140 3.68 20.18 8.83
CA HIS A 140 4.82 19.84 9.68
C HIS A 140 5.77 18.83 9.01
N VAL A 141 5.83 18.84 7.67
CA VAL A 141 6.54 17.79 6.90
C VAL A 141 8.04 17.74 7.25
N GLN A 142 8.67 18.90 7.47
CA GLN A 142 10.10 18.98 7.84
C GLN A 142 10.41 18.36 9.21
N GLU A 143 9.43 18.33 10.11
CA GLU A 143 9.55 17.75 11.45
C GLU A 143 9.25 16.24 11.44
N LYS A 144 8.37 15.82 10.53
CA LYS A 144 7.83 14.44 10.48
C LYS A 144 8.62 13.50 9.59
N VAL A 145 9.32 14.04 8.60
CA VAL A 145 10.05 13.23 7.62
C VAL A 145 11.50 13.72 7.56
N ALA A 146 12.41 12.86 8.01
CA ALA A 146 13.83 13.14 7.98
C ALA A 146 14.39 13.13 6.55
N GLY A 147 15.41 13.96 6.30
CA GLY A 147 16.14 13.94 5.03
C GLY A 147 15.46 14.63 3.84
N LEU A 148 14.33 15.28 4.07
CA LEU A 148 13.68 16.08 3.02
C LEU A 148 14.48 17.33 2.65
N SER A 149 14.35 17.76 1.40
CA SER A 149 14.92 19.03 0.96
C SER A 149 14.42 20.19 1.81
N PRO A 150 15.32 21.08 2.28
CA PRO A 150 14.92 22.25 3.06
C PRO A 150 13.87 23.10 2.32
N GLY A 151 12.82 23.50 3.03
CA GLY A 151 11.74 24.33 2.49
C GLY A 151 10.67 23.56 1.70
N LEU A 152 10.76 22.24 1.58
CA LEU A 152 9.64 21.46 1.05
C LEU A 152 8.44 21.59 1.98
N ILE A 153 7.30 21.99 1.43
CA ILE A 153 6.02 22.12 2.13
C ILE A 153 4.95 21.33 1.39
N GLY A 154 4.06 20.70 2.12
CA GLY A 154 2.86 20.10 1.55
C GLY A 154 1.84 21.18 1.19
N SER A 155 1.06 20.95 0.14
CA SER A 155 -0.06 21.85 -0.19
C SER A 155 -1.20 21.68 0.82
N ASP A 156 -1.72 22.77 1.34
CA ASP A 156 -2.96 22.80 2.14
C ASP A 156 -4.14 23.42 1.37
N ASN A 157 -3.96 23.69 0.08
CA ASN A 157 -5.01 24.17 -0.79
C ASN A 157 -6.06 23.07 -1.03
N CYS A 158 -7.33 23.42 -0.82
CA CYS A 158 -8.45 22.50 -0.97
C CYS A 158 -8.46 21.79 -2.34
N SER A 159 -8.21 22.54 -3.42
CA SER A 159 -8.24 22.00 -4.79
C SER A 159 -7.06 21.10 -5.15
N ALA A 160 -6.01 21.03 -4.34
CA ALA A 160 -4.91 20.09 -4.54
C ALA A 160 -5.35 18.64 -4.25
N CYS A 161 -6.30 18.46 -3.32
CA CYS A 161 -6.78 17.16 -2.87
C CYS A 161 -8.23 16.88 -3.27
N HIS A 162 -9.05 17.92 -3.48
CA HIS A 162 -10.47 17.79 -3.82
C HIS A 162 -10.73 18.33 -5.23
N ARG A 163 -11.17 17.43 -6.11
CA ARG A 163 -11.46 17.72 -7.53
C ARG A 163 -12.80 17.12 -7.93
#